data_8ff5023905274b786ca5c4e7335c5fcd
#
_entry.id   8ff5023905274b786ca5c4e7335c5fcd
#
_cell.length_a   1.000
_cell.length_b   1.000
_cell.length_c   1.000
_cell.angle_alpha   90.00
_cell.angle_beta   90.00
_cell.angle_gamma   90.00
#
_symmetry.space_group_name_H-M   'P 1'
#
loop_
_entity.id
_entity.type
_entity.pdbx_description
1 polymer ?
#
loop_
_entity_poly.entity_id
_entity_poly.type
_entity_poly.pdbx_seq_one_letter_code
_entity_poly.pdbx_strand_id
1 'polypeptide(L)' 'MAKNSKVCPKCGRKMEQQFIGLQHCKCGISWIKNIGYFERKSTMVFGLQKMKTGKKIKQVPVIKRY' A
#
# COMPACT_ATOMS: atom_id res chain seq x y z
N MET A 1 -4.72 6.49 -15.14
CA MET A 1 -3.71 7.52 -14.97
C MET A 1 -3.09 7.42 -13.59
N ALA A 2 -1.80 7.47 -13.56
CA ALA A 2 -1.08 7.30 -12.30
C ALA A 2 -0.96 8.63 -11.52
N LYS A 3 -2.06 9.34 -11.39
CA LYS A 3 -2.04 10.64 -10.72
C LYS A 3 -1.67 10.55 -9.25
N ASN A 4 -1.90 9.38 -8.65
CA ASN A 4 -1.66 9.18 -7.23
C ASN A 4 -0.40 8.35 -6.96
N SER A 5 0.45 8.20 -7.97
CA SER A 5 1.70 7.49 -7.78
C SER A 5 2.59 8.26 -6.82
N LYS A 6 3.04 7.57 -5.79
CA LYS A 6 3.97 8.14 -4.83
C LYS A 6 5.40 7.95 -5.29
N VAL A 7 6.27 8.82 -4.83
CA VAL A 7 7.69 8.71 -5.08
C VAL A 7 8.36 8.16 -3.82
N CYS A 8 9.21 7.15 -4.02
CA CYS A 8 9.92 6.56 -2.90
C CYS A 8 10.89 7.59 -2.29
N PRO A 9 10.83 7.84 -0.97
CA PRO A 9 11.72 8.79 -0.35
C PRO A 9 13.17 8.30 -0.25
N LYS A 10 13.39 7.01 -0.47
CA LYS A 10 14.71 6.43 -0.35
C LYS A 10 15.47 6.43 -1.66
N CYS A 11 14.82 6.01 -2.75
CA CYS A 11 15.49 5.91 -4.04
C CYS A 11 15.00 6.93 -5.08
N GLY A 12 13.92 7.64 -4.80
CA GLY A 12 13.38 8.65 -5.68
C GLY A 12 12.62 8.14 -6.90
N ARG A 13 12.39 6.84 -6.98
CA ARG A 13 11.67 6.25 -8.11
C ARG A 13 10.16 6.24 -7.84
N LYS A 14 9.39 6.23 -8.92
CA LYS A 14 7.95 6.10 -8.79
C LYS A 14 7.59 4.72 -8.26
N MET A 15 6.67 4.70 -7.31
CA MET A 15 6.19 3.46 -6.71
C MET A 15 5.08 2.86 -7.56
N GLU A 16 4.95 1.54 -7.53
CA GLU A 16 3.91 0.83 -8.25
C GLU A 16 2.74 0.54 -7.32
N GLN A 17 1.53 0.80 -7.79
CA GLN A 17 0.32 0.53 -7.02
C GLN A 17 -0.07 -0.93 -7.17
N GLN A 18 -0.16 -1.63 -6.04
CA GLN A 18 -0.66 -3.00 -6.00
C GLN A 18 -2.17 -3.03 -5.74
N PHE A 19 -2.62 -2.31 -4.73
CA PHE A 19 -4.04 -2.15 -4.39
C PHE A 19 -4.34 -0.69 -4.18
N ILE A 20 -5.64 -0.36 -4.08
CA ILE A 20 -6.06 0.99 -3.76
C ILE A 20 -5.47 1.37 -2.41
N GLY A 21 -4.67 2.45 -2.38
CA GLY A 21 -4.03 2.93 -1.17
C GLY A 21 -2.78 2.16 -0.76
N LEU A 22 -2.29 1.23 -1.58
CA LEU A 22 -1.06 0.48 -1.31
C LEU A 22 -0.14 0.54 -2.50
N GLN A 23 1.05 1.04 -2.29
CA GLN A 23 2.07 1.16 -3.33
C GLN A 23 3.38 0.56 -2.86
N HIS A 24 4.16 0.05 -3.80
CA HIS A 24 5.44 -0.59 -3.54
C HIS A 24 6.55 0.02 -4.38
N CYS A 25 7.73 0.10 -3.81
CA CYS A 25 8.94 0.46 -4.52
C CYS A 25 9.87 -0.75 -4.61
N LYS A 26 10.66 -0.79 -5.68
CA LYS A 26 11.60 -1.87 -5.89
C LYS A 26 12.71 -1.91 -4.84
N CYS A 27 12.98 -0.81 -4.18
CA CYS A 27 14.03 -0.74 -3.16
C CYS A 27 13.60 -1.36 -1.82
N GLY A 28 12.33 -1.71 -1.67
CA GLY A 28 11.83 -2.31 -0.45
C GLY A 28 10.92 -1.41 0.38
N ILE A 29 10.71 -0.18 -0.06
CA ILE A 29 9.82 0.75 0.62
C ILE A 29 8.41 0.59 0.07
N SER A 30 7.43 0.66 0.95
CA SER A 30 6.01 0.62 0.58
C SER A 30 5.28 1.78 1.25
N TRP A 31 4.12 2.08 0.71
CA TRP A 31 3.29 3.14 1.25
C TRP A 31 1.85 2.65 1.37
N ILE A 32 1.26 2.84 2.54
CA ILE A 32 -0.14 2.56 2.80
C ILE A 32 -0.82 3.83 3.29
N LYS A 33 -2.00 4.08 2.80
CA LYS A 33 -2.76 5.28 3.11
C LYS A 33 -2.89 5.56 4.61
N ASN A 34 -3.04 4.52 5.42
CA ASN A 34 -3.26 4.67 6.85
C ASN A 34 -1.96 4.68 7.67
N ILE A 35 -0.86 4.20 7.08
CA ILE A 35 0.41 4.04 7.79
C ILE A 35 1.47 5.02 7.27
N GLY A 36 1.45 5.28 5.97
CA GLY A 36 2.48 6.06 5.31
C GLY A 36 3.59 5.18 4.77
N TYR A 37 4.79 5.75 4.67
CA TYR A 37 5.94 5.00 4.16
C TYR A 37 6.48 4.05 5.21
N PHE A 38 6.83 2.86 4.77
CA PHE A 38 7.45 1.88 5.67
C PHE A 38 8.30 0.91 4.84
N GLU A 39 9.23 0.23 5.52
CA GLU A 39 10.08 -0.76 4.88
C GLU A 39 9.40 -2.13 4.94
N ARG A 40 9.35 -2.80 3.79
CA ARG A 40 8.77 -4.13 3.72
C ARG A 40 9.68 -5.16 4.40
N LYS A 41 9.06 -6.11 5.08
CA LYS A 41 9.76 -7.25 5.67
C LYS A 41 9.24 -8.53 5.04
N SER A 42 10.04 -9.57 5.04
CA SER A 42 9.68 -10.85 4.43
C SER A 42 8.49 -11.53 5.13
N THR A 43 8.24 -11.16 6.38
CA THR A 43 7.11 -11.71 7.15
C THR A 43 5.79 -11.00 6.88
N MET A 44 5.81 -9.92 6.10
CA MET A 44 4.62 -9.15 5.81
C MET A 44 3.89 -9.73 4.61
N VAL A 45 2.59 -9.91 4.75
CA VAL A 45 1.70 -10.32 3.66
C VAL A 45 0.67 -9.22 3.45
N PHE A 46 0.52 -8.77 2.21
CA PHE A 46 -0.41 -7.70 1.89
C PHE A 46 -1.70 -8.29 1.33
N GLY A 47 -2.81 -7.73 1.73
CA GLY A 47 -4.11 -8.17 1.25
C GLY A 47 -5.11 -7.04 1.26
N LEU A 48 -6.34 -7.36 0.87
CA LEU A 48 -7.45 -6.41 0.91
C LEU A 48 -8.49 -6.91 1.89
N GLN A 49 -9.03 -5.98 2.66
CA GLN A 49 -10.13 -6.26 3.57
C GLN A 49 -11.33 -5.43 3.15
N LYS A 50 -12.50 -6.07 3.11
CA LYS A 50 -13.75 -5.38 2.80
C LYS A 50 -14.35 -4.84 4.09
N MET A 51 -14.69 -3.56 4.07
CA MET A 51 -15.36 -2.92 5.19
C MET A 51 -16.68 -2.38 4.71
N LYS A 52 -17.74 -2.72 5.44
CA LYS A 52 -19.07 -2.15 5.21
C LYS A 52 -19.17 -0.80 5.89
N THR A 53 -19.50 0.23 5.10
CA THR A 53 -19.79 1.55 5.62
C THR A 53 -21.16 1.95 5.11
N GLY A 54 -22.20 1.75 5.90
CA GLY A 54 -23.56 2.01 5.45
C GLY A 54 -23.93 1.10 4.28
N LYS A 55 -24.31 1.71 3.14
CA LYS A 55 -24.69 0.96 1.94
C LYS A 55 -23.52 0.66 1.00
N LYS A 56 -22.31 1.10 1.33
CA LYS A 56 -21.16 0.93 0.45
C LYS A 56 -20.14 0.00 1.07
N ILE A 57 -19.47 -0.77 0.21
CA ILE A 57 -18.39 -1.63 0.62
C ILE A 57 -17.09 -0.98 0.15
N LYS A 58 -16.18 -0.75 1.08
CA LYS A 58 -14.84 -0.23 0.77
C LYS A 58 -13.81 -1.33 0.94
N GLN A 59 -12.85 -1.35 0.04
CA GLN A 59 -11.70 -2.23 0.15
C GLN A 59 -10.53 -1.41 0.68
N VAL A 60 -9.92 -1.90 1.75
CA VAL A 60 -8.75 -1.25 2.35
C VAL A 60 -7.58 -2.22 2.36
N PRO A 61 -6.37 -1.74 2.08
CA PRO A 61 -5.20 -2.59 2.15
C PRO A 61 -4.86 -2.90 3.60
N VAL A 62 -4.50 -4.14 3.86
CA VAL A 62 -4.11 -4.58 5.20
C VAL A 62 -2.80 -5.34 5.13
N ILE A 63 -2.06 -5.32 6.23
CA ILE A 63 -0.82 -6.06 6.37
C ILE A 63 -1.05 -7.16 7.39
N LYS A 64 -0.79 -8.39 6.98
CA LYS A 64 -0.86 -9.54 7.86
C LYS A 64 0.55 -10.03 8.14
N ARG A 65 0.77 -10.59 9.31
CA ARG A 65 2.05 -11.18 9.69
C ARG A 65 1.90 -12.69 9.83
N TYR A 66 2.94 -13.39 9.46
CA TYR A 66 3.01 -14.82 9.73
C TYR A 66 3.21 -15.09 11.22
#